data_7b1b6e7571c1bcbebab2e79cf4dab34e
#
_entry.id   7b1b6e7571c1bcbebab2e79cf4dab34e
#
_cell.length_a   1.000
_cell.length_b   1.000
_cell.length_c   1.000
_cell.angle_alpha   90.00
_cell.angle_beta   90.00
_cell.angle_gamma   90.00
#
_symmetry.space_group_name_H-M   'P 1'
#
loop_
_entity.id
_entity.type
_entity.pdbx_description
1 polymer ?
#
loop_
_entity_poly.entity_id
_entity_poly.type
_entity_poly.pdbx_seq_one_letter_code
_entity_poly.pdbx_strand_id
1 'polypeptide(L)'
;LRDGRGLQSAPASAPPTYAVTAPSTPTPARPSRPDLRSRFARLDGCMLADRGRLAARLARLRDSGRDDPQELAAIDAALDASAARVAARRARVPVPAYPEDLPVSEKRRTIQDALRDHQVVIVCGETGSGKTTQLPKLCLELGRGVTGMIGHTQPRRIAARTVAGRIAQELGSPLGELVGYKVRFNDVTGDEPLVKLMTDGILLAETVNDRQLRAYDTIIVDEAHERSLNIDFLLG
;
A
#
# COMPACT_ATOMS: atom_id res chain seq x y z
N LEU A 1 -95.80 -54.96 41.08
CA LEU A 1 -94.44 -55.44 41.44
C LEU A 1 -93.46 -55.34 40.32
N ARG A 2 -92.35 -54.76 40.60
CA ARG A 2 -91.02 -54.77 39.98
C ARG A 2 -90.86 -54.10 38.63
N ASP A 3 -90.25 -52.91 38.67
CA ASP A 3 -88.84 -52.64 38.51
C ASP A 3 -88.28 -52.97 37.13
N GLY A 4 -88.08 -52.10 36.29
CA GLY A 4 -87.34 -52.16 35.10
C GLY A 4 -86.51 -50.84 34.92
N ARG A 5 -85.27 -50.89 35.33
CA ARG A 5 -84.29 -49.80 35.24
C ARG A 5 -83.95 -49.51 33.81
N GLY A 6 -84.07 -48.27 33.47
CA GLY A 6 -83.61 -47.75 32.21
C GLY A 6 -82.06 -47.68 32.12
N LEU A 7 -81.60 -48.13 31.03
CA LEU A 7 -80.19 -47.94 30.62
C LEU A 7 -80.02 -46.54 30.00
N GLN A 8 -79.30 -45.63 30.72
CA GLN A 8 -78.85 -44.36 30.18
C GLN A 8 -77.64 -44.64 29.28
N SER A 9 -77.78 -44.28 28.02
CA SER A 9 -76.66 -44.22 27.05
C SER A 9 -75.85 -42.99 27.34
N ALA A 10 -74.54 -43.18 27.55
CA ALA A 10 -73.56 -42.11 27.70
C ALA A 10 -73.32 -41.33 26.36
N PRO A 11 -73.09 -40.04 26.39
CA PRO A 11 -72.80 -39.27 25.18
C PRO A 11 -71.40 -39.59 24.67
N ALA A 12 -71.27 -39.68 23.35
CA ALA A 12 -70.01 -39.89 22.64
C ALA A 12 -69.07 -38.72 22.84
N SER A 13 -67.83 -38.98 23.25
CA SER A 13 -66.74 -37.99 23.39
C SER A 13 -66.35 -37.44 22.03
N ALA A 14 -66.30 -36.12 21.92
CA ALA A 14 -65.78 -35.40 20.76
C ALA A 14 -64.28 -35.68 20.53
N PRO A 15 -63.80 -35.74 19.30
CA PRO A 15 -62.37 -35.98 19.01
C PRO A 15 -61.52 -34.78 19.43
N PRO A 16 -60.28 -34.99 19.81
CA PRO A 16 -59.36 -33.89 20.22
C PRO A 16 -59.04 -32.96 19.07
N THR A 17 -59.25 -31.67 19.29
CA THR A 17 -58.87 -30.63 18.37
C THR A 17 -57.35 -30.41 18.41
N TYR A 18 -56.66 -30.81 17.38
CA TYR A 18 -55.24 -30.53 17.22
C TYR A 18 -55.09 -29.09 16.83
N ALA A 19 -54.46 -28.28 17.70
CA ALA A 19 -54.03 -26.92 17.38
C ALA A 19 -52.89 -26.98 16.34
N VAL A 20 -53.18 -26.58 15.13
CA VAL A 20 -52.15 -26.38 14.09
C VAL A 20 -51.33 -25.16 14.52
N THR A 21 -50.11 -25.41 15.02
CA THR A 21 -49.14 -24.36 15.31
C THR A 21 -48.73 -23.75 13.97
N ALA A 22 -49.03 -22.46 13.77
CA ALA A 22 -48.57 -21.71 12.61
C ALA A 22 -47.06 -21.76 12.51
N PRO A 23 -46.48 -21.87 11.29
CA PRO A 23 -45.03 -21.86 11.12
C PRO A 23 -44.48 -20.55 11.65
N SER A 24 -43.55 -20.66 12.61
CA SER A 24 -42.79 -19.50 13.11
C SER A 24 -42.09 -18.81 11.96
N THR A 25 -42.43 -17.54 11.73
CA THR A 25 -41.74 -16.68 10.81
C THR A 25 -40.24 -16.74 11.12
N PRO A 26 -39.34 -16.99 10.14
CA PRO A 26 -37.92 -16.98 10.41
C PRO A 26 -37.52 -15.58 10.90
N THR A 27 -36.95 -15.52 12.09
CA THR A 27 -36.32 -14.31 12.61
C THR A 27 -35.32 -13.83 11.58
N PRO A 28 -35.37 -12.54 11.14
CA PRO A 28 -34.39 -12.03 10.19
C PRO A 28 -33.00 -12.25 10.79
N ALA A 29 -32.14 -12.93 10.01
CA ALA A 29 -30.77 -13.19 10.40
C ALA A 29 -30.13 -11.84 10.78
N ARG A 30 -29.57 -11.77 11.99
CA ARG A 30 -28.76 -10.61 12.41
C ARG A 30 -27.75 -10.35 11.30
N PRO A 31 -27.65 -9.11 10.78
CA PRO A 31 -26.63 -8.80 9.79
C PRO A 31 -25.28 -9.24 10.35
N SER A 32 -24.57 -10.06 9.59
CA SER A 32 -23.24 -10.51 9.95
C SER A 32 -22.36 -9.29 10.21
N ARG A 33 -21.66 -9.27 11.35
CA ARG A 33 -20.70 -8.20 11.66
C ARG A 33 -19.82 -7.96 10.43
N PRO A 34 -19.65 -6.68 10.01
CA PRO A 34 -18.87 -6.38 8.84
C PRO A 34 -17.48 -7.02 8.97
N ASP A 35 -17.05 -7.72 7.93
CA ASP A 35 -15.72 -8.36 7.93
C ASP A 35 -14.63 -7.30 7.87
N LEU A 36 -14.29 -6.73 9.04
CA LEU A 36 -13.20 -5.75 9.16
C LEU A 36 -11.84 -6.41 8.98
N ARG A 37 -11.71 -7.71 9.25
CA ARG A 37 -10.42 -8.41 9.13
C ARG A 37 -9.94 -8.47 7.69
N SER A 38 -10.83 -8.79 6.75
CA SER A 38 -10.50 -8.79 5.33
C SER A 38 -10.13 -7.39 4.84
N ARG A 39 -10.80 -6.34 5.33
CA ARG A 39 -10.48 -4.95 4.99
C ARG A 39 -9.11 -4.52 5.51
N PHE A 40 -8.73 -4.90 6.72
CA PHE A 40 -7.37 -4.66 7.23
C PHE A 40 -6.31 -5.36 6.38
N ALA A 41 -6.55 -6.60 5.93
CA ALA A 41 -5.62 -7.31 5.04
C ALA A 41 -5.47 -6.63 3.66
N ARG A 42 -6.50 -5.96 3.16
CA ARG A 42 -6.44 -5.20 1.89
C ARG A 42 -5.51 -3.98 1.95
N LEU A 43 -5.19 -3.47 3.15
CA LEU A 43 -4.27 -2.33 3.32
C LEU A 43 -2.89 -2.60 2.72
N ASP A 44 -2.40 -3.84 2.75
CA ASP A 44 -1.11 -4.20 2.20
C ASP A 44 -1.03 -3.98 0.68
N GLY A 45 -2.17 -4.06 0.00
CA GLY A 45 -2.30 -3.75 -1.43
C GLY A 45 -2.46 -2.27 -1.77
N CYS A 46 -2.53 -1.38 -0.79
CA CYS A 46 -2.76 0.05 -0.99
C CYS A 46 -1.46 0.86 -1.06
N MET A 47 -1.58 2.10 -1.55
CA MET A 47 -0.49 3.08 -1.48
C MET A 47 -0.08 3.34 -0.02
N LEU A 48 1.21 3.42 0.27
CA LEU A 48 1.73 3.65 1.62
C LEU A 48 1.15 4.90 2.29
N ALA A 49 1.00 5.97 1.53
CA ALA A 49 0.41 7.23 2.01
C ALA A 49 -1.05 7.07 2.47
N ASP A 50 -1.80 6.12 1.91
CA ASP A 50 -3.21 5.89 2.25
C ASP A 50 -3.39 4.94 3.43
N ARG A 51 -2.46 3.99 3.64
CA ARG A 51 -2.59 2.90 4.63
C ARG A 51 -2.91 3.41 6.03
N GLY A 52 -2.16 4.41 6.51
CA GLY A 52 -2.35 4.95 7.86
C GLY A 52 -3.73 5.56 8.09
N ARG A 53 -4.21 6.35 7.12
CA ARG A 53 -5.53 6.99 7.16
C ARG A 53 -6.65 5.95 7.12
N LEU A 54 -6.55 4.97 6.22
CA LEU A 54 -7.54 3.90 6.09
C LEU A 54 -7.55 2.98 7.30
N ALA A 55 -6.38 2.61 7.83
CA ALA A 55 -6.27 1.83 9.06
C ALA A 55 -6.92 2.53 10.25
N ALA A 56 -6.71 3.85 10.38
CA ALA A 56 -7.33 4.64 11.46
C ALA A 56 -8.86 4.71 11.33
N ARG A 57 -9.40 4.78 10.11
CA ARG A 57 -10.85 4.73 9.87
C ARG A 57 -11.43 3.38 10.26
N LEU A 58 -10.80 2.28 9.82
CA LEU A 58 -11.19 0.91 10.17
C LEU A 58 -11.13 0.66 11.69
N ALA A 59 -10.07 1.14 12.36
CA ALA A 59 -9.92 1.02 13.80
C ALA A 59 -11.05 1.74 14.54
N ARG A 60 -11.41 2.97 14.13
CA ARG A 60 -12.56 3.71 14.72
C ARG A 60 -13.88 2.97 14.59
N LEU A 61 -14.16 2.36 13.44
CA LEU A 61 -15.36 1.53 13.26
C LEU A 61 -15.34 0.31 14.17
N ARG A 62 -14.22 -0.40 14.25
CA ARG A 62 -14.06 -1.54 15.15
C ARG A 62 -14.32 -1.15 16.60
N ASP A 63 -13.73 -0.05 17.06
CA ASP A 63 -13.76 0.38 18.47
C ASP A 63 -15.13 0.99 18.84
N SER A 64 -15.83 1.62 17.89
CA SER A 64 -17.18 2.14 18.09
C SER A 64 -18.24 1.05 18.25
N GLY A 65 -17.98 -0.14 17.70
CA GLY A 65 -18.95 -1.24 17.65
C GLY A 65 -20.23 -0.93 16.87
N ARG A 66 -20.27 0.21 16.16
CA ARG A 66 -21.41 0.64 15.34
C ARG A 66 -21.27 0.10 13.92
N ASP A 67 -22.36 -0.47 13.42
CA ASP A 67 -22.50 -0.75 12.00
C ASP A 67 -22.88 0.55 11.30
N ASP A 68 -21.91 1.12 10.56
CA ASP A 68 -22.14 2.28 9.70
C ASP A 68 -21.92 1.85 8.24
N PRO A 69 -22.99 1.47 7.53
CA PRO A 69 -22.89 0.99 6.15
C PRO A 69 -22.34 2.05 5.19
N GLN A 70 -22.59 3.34 5.44
CA GLN A 70 -22.10 4.42 4.59
C GLN A 70 -20.59 4.58 4.75
N GLU A 71 -20.10 4.59 5.99
CA GLU A 71 -18.66 4.68 6.26
C GLU A 71 -17.93 3.44 5.75
N LEU A 72 -18.51 2.23 5.89
CA LEU A 72 -17.96 1.00 5.33
C LEU A 72 -17.84 1.07 3.81
N ALA A 73 -18.89 1.51 3.12
CA ALA A 73 -18.87 1.66 1.66
C ALA A 73 -17.83 2.71 1.22
N ALA A 74 -17.71 3.81 1.96
CA ALA A 74 -16.69 4.83 1.68
C ALA A 74 -15.26 4.33 1.91
N ILE A 75 -15.04 3.48 2.92
CA ILE A 75 -13.74 2.83 3.15
C ILE A 75 -13.45 1.82 2.03
N ASP A 76 -14.41 0.98 1.65
CA ASP A 76 -14.23 0.02 0.56
C ASP A 76 -13.88 0.71 -0.76
N ALA A 77 -14.60 1.77 -1.13
CA ALA A 77 -14.29 2.56 -2.31
C ALA A 77 -12.88 3.17 -2.25
N ALA A 78 -12.45 3.65 -1.08
CA ALA A 78 -11.10 4.20 -0.92
C ALA A 78 -10.00 3.12 -0.97
N LEU A 79 -10.25 1.91 -0.44
CA LEU A 79 -9.37 0.76 -0.58
C LEU A 79 -9.23 0.34 -2.05
N ASP A 80 -10.35 0.27 -2.78
CA ASP A 80 -10.35 -0.08 -4.20
C ASP A 80 -9.61 0.96 -5.04
N ALA A 81 -9.85 2.23 -4.81
CA ALA A 81 -9.17 3.31 -5.53
C ALA A 81 -7.66 3.29 -5.27
N SER A 82 -7.24 3.07 -4.03
CA SER A 82 -5.82 2.99 -3.67
C SER A 82 -5.14 1.75 -4.28
N ALA A 83 -5.81 0.61 -4.27
CA ALA A 83 -5.31 -0.63 -4.89
C ALA A 83 -5.23 -0.51 -6.42
N ALA A 84 -6.21 0.14 -7.05
CA ALA A 84 -6.20 0.42 -8.49
C ALA A 84 -5.02 1.31 -8.89
N ARG A 85 -4.67 2.33 -8.07
CA ARG A 85 -3.46 3.13 -8.28
C ARG A 85 -2.19 2.27 -8.22
N VAL A 86 -2.07 1.38 -7.23
CA VAL A 86 -0.93 0.45 -7.14
C VAL A 86 -0.84 -0.43 -8.37
N ALA A 87 -1.97 -0.98 -8.85
CA ALA A 87 -2.02 -1.81 -10.05
C ALA A 87 -1.60 -1.02 -11.31
N ALA A 88 -2.11 0.20 -11.48
CA ALA A 88 -1.75 1.08 -12.58
C ALA A 88 -0.25 1.43 -12.57
N ARG A 89 0.33 1.75 -11.39
CA ARG A 89 1.76 2.02 -11.24
C ARG A 89 2.60 0.79 -11.58
N ARG A 90 2.19 -0.39 -11.11
CA ARG A 90 2.87 -1.66 -11.40
C ARG A 90 2.91 -1.97 -12.90
N ALA A 91 1.83 -1.70 -13.61
CA ALA A 91 1.76 -1.90 -15.06
C ALA A 91 2.69 -0.96 -15.85
N ARG A 92 3.10 0.16 -15.25
CA ARG A 92 4.03 1.14 -15.86
C ARG A 92 5.50 0.85 -15.57
N VAL A 93 5.83 -0.12 -14.70
CA VAL A 93 7.22 -0.45 -14.39
C VAL A 93 7.88 -1.02 -15.65
N PRO A 94 8.90 -0.36 -16.20
CA PRO A 94 9.59 -0.88 -17.39
C PRO A 94 10.49 -2.05 -17.00
N VAL A 95 10.86 -2.87 -17.97
CA VAL A 95 11.91 -3.88 -17.80
C VAL A 95 13.26 -3.18 -17.94
N PRO A 96 14.07 -3.06 -16.87
CA PRO A 96 15.32 -2.33 -16.96
C PRO A 96 16.37 -3.11 -17.76
N ALA A 97 17.09 -2.40 -18.62
CA ALA A 97 18.33 -2.91 -19.23
C ALA A 97 19.54 -2.48 -18.40
N TYR A 98 20.55 -3.32 -18.34
CA TYR A 98 21.77 -3.07 -17.56
C TYR A 98 22.99 -3.13 -18.48
N PRO A 99 23.87 -2.09 -18.49
CA PRO A 99 25.16 -2.17 -19.16
C PRO A 99 26.01 -3.28 -18.53
N GLU A 100 26.58 -4.16 -19.36
CA GLU A 100 27.36 -5.30 -18.89
C GLU A 100 28.73 -4.92 -18.32
N ASP A 101 29.25 -3.78 -18.75
CA ASP A 101 30.56 -3.23 -18.37
C ASP A 101 30.59 -2.56 -16.99
N LEU A 102 29.45 -2.45 -16.33
CA LEU A 102 29.37 -1.79 -15.01
C LEU A 102 29.53 -2.80 -13.87
N PRO A 103 30.43 -2.56 -12.91
CA PRO A 103 30.61 -3.43 -11.73
C PRO A 103 29.34 -3.71 -10.93
N VAL A 104 28.42 -2.73 -10.84
CA VAL A 104 27.12 -2.90 -10.18
C VAL A 104 26.24 -3.91 -10.95
N SER A 105 26.33 -3.95 -12.27
CA SER A 105 25.57 -4.92 -13.08
C SER A 105 26.01 -6.36 -12.82
N GLU A 106 27.32 -6.61 -12.65
CA GLU A 106 27.85 -7.92 -12.28
C GLU A 106 27.34 -8.38 -10.92
N LYS A 107 27.22 -7.46 -9.95
CA LYS A 107 26.76 -7.73 -8.58
C LYS A 107 25.24 -7.60 -8.41
N ARG A 108 24.49 -7.44 -9.50
CA ARG A 108 23.04 -7.19 -9.49
C ARG A 108 22.27 -8.13 -8.55
N ARG A 109 22.49 -9.44 -8.71
CA ARG A 109 21.77 -10.45 -7.89
C ARG A 109 22.08 -10.31 -6.41
N THR A 110 23.35 -10.16 -6.04
CA THR A 110 23.78 -9.98 -4.65
C THR A 110 23.14 -8.74 -4.01
N ILE A 111 23.10 -7.62 -4.77
CA ILE A 111 22.48 -6.37 -4.29
C ILE A 111 20.98 -6.56 -4.15
N GLN A 112 20.31 -7.21 -5.11
CA GLN A 112 18.87 -7.47 -5.05
C GLN A 112 18.50 -8.37 -3.87
N ASP A 113 19.27 -9.41 -3.58
CA ASP A 113 19.05 -10.28 -2.44
C ASP A 113 19.19 -9.48 -1.13
N ALA A 114 20.24 -8.67 -1.01
CA ALA A 114 20.41 -7.79 0.15
C ALA A 114 19.23 -6.80 0.31
N LEU A 115 18.77 -6.17 -0.77
CA LEU A 115 17.62 -5.24 -0.77
C LEU A 115 16.28 -5.92 -0.43
N ARG A 116 16.17 -7.22 -0.70
CA ARG A 116 14.98 -8.01 -0.35
C ARG A 116 14.98 -8.39 1.12
N ASP A 117 16.14 -8.78 1.64
CA ASP A 117 16.27 -9.40 2.96
C ASP A 117 16.52 -8.39 4.08
N HIS A 118 16.98 -7.17 3.76
CA HIS A 118 17.35 -6.16 4.75
C HIS A 118 16.62 -4.82 4.54
N GLN A 119 16.25 -4.19 5.64
CA GLN A 119 15.64 -2.86 5.62
C GLN A 119 16.64 -1.77 5.24
N VAL A 120 17.89 -1.91 5.67
CA VAL A 120 18.98 -0.97 5.38
C VAL A 120 20.12 -1.73 4.71
N VAL A 121 20.56 -1.22 3.56
CA VAL A 121 21.65 -1.80 2.78
C VAL A 121 22.68 -0.71 2.46
N ILE A 122 23.93 -0.98 2.72
CA ILE A 122 25.04 -0.08 2.37
C ILE A 122 25.76 -0.67 1.15
N VAL A 123 25.74 0.07 0.03
CA VAL A 123 26.38 -0.31 -1.21
C VAL A 123 27.65 0.50 -1.41
N CYS A 124 28.81 -0.12 -1.18
CA CYS A 124 30.10 0.48 -1.39
C CYS A 124 30.68 0.09 -2.76
N GLY A 125 31.40 0.97 -3.40
CA GLY A 125 32.06 0.74 -4.68
C GLY A 125 32.68 2.02 -5.21
N GLU A 126 33.60 1.88 -6.15
CA GLU A 126 34.33 2.99 -6.74
C GLU A 126 33.42 3.97 -7.49
N THR A 127 33.89 5.20 -7.67
CA THR A 127 33.23 6.19 -8.54
C THR A 127 33.20 5.65 -9.97
N GLY A 128 32.06 5.80 -10.65
CA GLY A 128 31.89 5.25 -12.00
C GLY A 128 31.43 3.79 -12.05
N SER A 129 31.30 3.09 -10.91
CA SER A 129 30.80 1.69 -10.89
C SER A 129 29.32 1.53 -11.24
N GLY A 130 28.59 2.62 -11.48
CA GLY A 130 27.18 2.61 -11.89
C GLY A 130 26.16 2.69 -10.74
N LYS A 131 26.58 2.80 -9.47
CA LYS A 131 25.66 2.81 -8.31
C LYS A 131 24.51 3.80 -8.50
N THR A 132 24.84 5.04 -8.75
CA THR A 132 23.89 6.16 -8.84
C THR A 132 22.77 5.92 -9.86
N THR A 133 23.08 5.35 -11.02
CA THR A 133 22.08 5.14 -12.09
C THR A 133 21.43 3.77 -12.03
N GLN A 134 22.13 2.75 -11.54
CA GLN A 134 21.64 1.37 -11.59
C GLN A 134 20.82 0.98 -10.33
N LEU A 135 21.14 1.51 -9.14
CA LEU A 135 20.40 1.18 -7.91
C LEU A 135 18.89 1.48 -8.00
N PRO A 136 18.44 2.63 -8.53
CA PRO A 136 17.00 2.86 -8.73
C PRO A 136 16.34 1.81 -9.63
N LYS A 137 17.06 1.35 -10.67
CA LYS A 137 16.56 0.33 -11.60
C LYS A 137 16.46 -1.03 -10.92
N LEU A 138 17.42 -1.41 -10.06
CA LEU A 138 17.37 -2.63 -9.25
C LEU A 138 16.19 -2.60 -8.29
N CYS A 139 15.92 -1.46 -7.67
CA CYS A 139 14.75 -1.25 -6.82
C CYS A 139 13.44 -1.40 -7.60
N LEU A 140 13.33 -0.83 -8.80
CA LEU A 140 12.16 -0.99 -9.67
C LEU A 140 11.91 -2.45 -10.04
N GLU A 141 12.96 -3.19 -10.40
CA GLU A 141 12.90 -4.63 -10.73
C GLU A 141 12.38 -5.48 -9.55
N LEU A 142 12.67 -5.06 -8.32
CA LEU A 142 12.13 -5.66 -7.08
C LEU A 142 10.70 -5.21 -6.77
N GLY A 143 10.08 -4.39 -7.61
CA GLY A 143 8.72 -3.87 -7.41
C GLY A 143 8.67 -2.70 -6.44
N ARG A 144 9.81 -2.10 -6.06
CA ARG A 144 9.84 -0.83 -5.34
C ARG A 144 9.40 0.31 -6.27
N GLY A 145 8.98 1.42 -5.71
CA GLY A 145 8.43 2.51 -6.51
C GLY A 145 6.95 2.35 -6.87
N VAL A 146 6.32 1.23 -6.52
CA VAL A 146 4.93 0.90 -6.86
C VAL A 146 3.95 1.35 -5.78
N THR A 147 4.20 1.03 -4.52
CA THR A 147 3.33 1.41 -3.39
C THR A 147 3.64 2.78 -2.82
N GLY A 148 4.80 3.29 -3.09
CA GLY A 148 5.30 4.63 -2.85
C GLY A 148 6.26 4.99 -3.99
N MET A 149 7.02 6.06 -3.87
CA MET A 149 8.10 6.41 -4.81
C MET A 149 9.44 5.84 -4.32
N ILE A 150 10.40 5.69 -5.23
CA ILE A 150 11.81 5.61 -4.88
C ILE A 150 12.32 7.04 -4.80
N GLY A 151 12.64 7.50 -3.58
CA GLY A 151 13.33 8.77 -3.36
C GLY A 151 14.85 8.57 -3.53
N HIS A 152 15.51 9.44 -4.29
CA HIS A 152 16.93 9.33 -4.52
C HIS A 152 17.60 10.70 -4.30
N THR A 153 18.39 10.82 -3.26
CA THR A 153 19.05 12.09 -2.95
C THR A 153 20.37 12.23 -3.69
N GLN A 154 20.70 13.48 -4.02
CA GLN A 154 21.96 13.89 -4.61
C GLN A 154 22.46 15.14 -3.87
N PRO A 155 23.76 15.29 -3.60
CA PRO A 155 24.25 16.45 -2.86
C PRO A 155 24.12 17.76 -3.64
N ARG A 156 24.09 17.70 -4.96
CA ARG A 156 24.09 18.87 -5.85
C ARG A 156 22.90 18.89 -6.78
N ARG A 157 22.30 20.07 -6.97
CA ARG A 157 21.13 20.28 -7.86
C ARG A 157 21.37 19.82 -9.30
N ILE A 158 22.57 20.11 -9.83
CA ILE A 158 22.95 19.71 -11.19
C ILE A 158 23.00 18.19 -11.29
N ALA A 159 23.60 17.50 -10.30
CA ALA A 159 23.64 16.04 -10.26
C ALA A 159 22.23 15.44 -10.23
N ALA A 160 21.34 15.91 -9.37
CA ALA A 160 19.97 15.43 -9.30
C ALA A 160 19.25 15.50 -10.66
N ARG A 161 19.38 16.63 -11.38
CA ARG A 161 18.81 16.81 -12.72
C ARG A 161 19.44 15.87 -13.75
N THR A 162 20.78 15.82 -13.79
CA THR A 162 21.51 15.04 -14.82
C THR A 162 21.29 13.56 -14.64
N VAL A 163 21.35 13.07 -13.39
CA VAL A 163 21.10 11.67 -13.05
C VAL A 163 19.65 11.28 -13.36
N ALA A 164 18.67 12.16 -13.04
CA ALA A 164 17.27 11.91 -13.38
C ALA A 164 17.09 11.76 -14.90
N GLY A 165 17.67 12.65 -15.69
CA GLY A 165 17.63 12.56 -17.15
C GLY A 165 18.27 11.28 -17.68
N ARG A 166 19.39 10.85 -17.10
CA ARG A 166 20.07 9.61 -17.47
C ARG A 166 19.23 8.37 -17.15
N ILE A 167 18.67 8.29 -15.94
CA ILE A 167 17.81 7.16 -15.55
C ILE A 167 16.55 7.12 -16.43
N ALA A 168 15.91 8.26 -16.69
CA ALA A 168 14.75 8.35 -17.57
C ALA A 168 15.08 7.83 -18.97
N GLN A 169 16.20 8.26 -19.54
CA GLN A 169 16.70 7.77 -20.84
C GLN A 169 16.92 6.25 -20.84
N GLU A 170 17.58 5.70 -19.82
CA GLU A 170 17.85 4.26 -19.70
C GLU A 170 16.58 3.42 -19.50
N LEU A 171 15.51 4.03 -18.95
CA LEU A 171 14.20 3.40 -18.79
C LEU A 171 13.26 3.66 -19.98
N GLY A 172 13.73 4.36 -21.02
CA GLY A 172 12.94 4.67 -22.21
C GLY A 172 11.73 5.56 -21.93
N SER A 173 11.79 6.42 -20.91
CA SER A 173 10.69 7.31 -20.51
C SER A 173 11.11 8.78 -20.63
N PRO A 174 10.20 9.67 -21.05
CA PRO A 174 10.43 11.12 -20.93
C PRO A 174 10.70 11.52 -19.47
N LEU A 175 11.61 12.48 -19.29
CA LEU A 175 11.88 13.05 -17.97
C LEU A 175 10.61 13.78 -17.45
N GLY A 176 10.23 13.48 -16.22
CA GLY A 176 9.00 13.96 -15.59
C GLY A 176 7.88 12.94 -15.55
N GLU A 177 7.93 11.85 -16.33
CA GLU A 177 6.91 10.79 -16.29
C GLU A 177 7.20 9.71 -15.25
N LEU A 178 8.04 8.71 -15.60
CA LEU A 178 8.43 7.65 -14.66
C LEU A 178 9.51 8.11 -13.68
N VAL A 179 10.39 8.98 -14.15
CA VAL A 179 11.50 9.55 -13.40
C VAL A 179 11.40 11.06 -13.42
N GLY A 180 11.24 11.66 -12.24
CA GLY A 180 11.25 13.10 -12.07
C GLY A 180 12.37 13.58 -11.16
N TYR A 181 12.52 14.89 -11.04
CA TYR A 181 13.42 15.47 -10.06
C TYR A 181 12.82 16.73 -9.44
N LYS A 182 13.20 17.00 -8.20
CA LYS A 182 12.86 18.22 -7.49
C LYS A 182 14.08 18.81 -6.84
N VAL A 183 14.35 20.06 -7.20
CA VAL A 183 15.41 20.88 -6.59
C VAL A 183 14.84 22.25 -6.25
N ARG A 184 15.58 23.06 -5.50
CA ARG A 184 15.12 24.40 -5.14
C ARG A 184 14.80 25.21 -6.40
N PHE A 185 13.55 25.68 -6.49
CA PHE A 185 12.96 26.47 -7.58
C PHE A 185 12.72 25.71 -8.89
N ASN A 186 12.88 24.38 -8.93
CA ASN A 186 12.56 23.61 -10.11
C ASN A 186 12.02 22.23 -9.71
N ASP A 187 10.80 21.92 -10.16
CA ASP A 187 10.12 20.66 -9.97
C ASP A 187 9.67 20.14 -11.34
N VAL A 188 10.28 19.05 -11.79
CA VAL A 188 9.96 18.33 -13.01
C VAL A 188 9.54 16.93 -12.62
N THR A 189 8.45 16.88 -11.85
CA THR A 189 7.88 15.64 -11.34
C THR A 189 6.46 15.55 -11.85
N GLY A 190 6.14 14.52 -12.62
CA GLY A 190 4.76 14.27 -13.06
C GLY A 190 3.83 13.83 -11.92
N ASP A 191 2.59 13.52 -12.27
CA ASP A 191 1.57 13.17 -11.27
C ASP A 191 1.85 11.85 -10.55
N GLU A 192 2.42 10.86 -11.25
CA GLU A 192 2.62 9.50 -10.74
C GLU A 192 4.02 8.94 -11.07
N PRO A 193 5.10 9.59 -10.61
CA PRO A 193 6.45 9.11 -10.84
C PRO A 193 6.74 7.85 -10.02
N LEU A 194 7.61 6.98 -10.53
CA LEU A 194 8.11 5.82 -9.79
C LEU A 194 9.41 6.17 -9.06
N VAL A 195 10.23 7.05 -9.66
CA VAL A 195 11.50 7.51 -9.10
C VAL A 195 11.52 9.03 -9.05
N LYS A 196 11.87 9.59 -7.91
CA LYS A 196 12.02 11.04 -7.73
C LYS A 196 13.40 11.35 -7.18
N LEU A 197 14.19 12.04 -8.00
CA LEU A 197 15.49 12.54 -7.57
C LEU A 197 15.34 13.92 -6.92
N MET A 198 16.17 14.18 -5.92
CA MET A 198 16.13 15.45 -5.21
C MET A 198 17.45 15.73 -4.50
N THR A 199 17.64 16.95 -4.02
CA THR A 199 18.72 17.18 -3.07
C THR A 199 18.32 16.69 -1.68
N ASP A 200 19.31 16.34 -0.86
CA ASP A 200 19.13 15.97 0.55
C ASP A 200 18.31 17.02 1.34
N GLY A 201 18.55 18.29 1.10
CA GLY A 201 17.75 19.38 1.71
C GLY A 201 16.28 19.40 1.29
N ILE A 202 15.93 18.91 0.09
CA ILE A 202 14.53 18.80 -0.33
C ILE A 202 13.87 17.62 0.40
N LEU A 203 14.53 16.45 0.50
CA LEU A 203 13.99 15.33 1.25
C LEU A 203 13.79 15.69 2.72
N LEU A 204 14.76 16.41 3.32
CA LEU A 204 14.64 16.91 4.69
C LEU A 204 13.45 17.85 4.85
N ALA A 205 13.21 18.76 3.90
CA ALA A 205 12.04 19.64 3.95
C ALA A 205 10.72 18.88 3.85
N GLU A 206 10.67 17.76 3.15
CA GLU A 206 9.47 16.92 3.05
C GLU A 206 9.12 16.22 4.38
N THR A 207 10.10 15.94 5.26
CA THR A 207 9.83 15.37 6.59
C THR A 207 9.00 16.29 7.49
N VAL A 208 8.95 17.59 7.20
CA VAL A 208 8.13 18.54 7.97
C VAL A 208 6.64 18.22 7.85
N ASN A 209 6.20 17.84 6.63
CA ASN A 209 4.79 17.52 6.35
C ASN A 209 4.51 16.02 6.39
N ASP A 210 5.50 15.19 6.08
CA ASP A 210 5.41 13.73 6.11
C ASP A 210 6.59 13.16 6.92
N ARG A 211 6.47 13.19 8.24
CA ARG A 211 7.52 12.76 9.17
C ARG A 211 7.99 11.31 8.97
N GLN A 212 7.16 10.48 8.37
CA GLN A 212 7.47 9.06 8.12
C GLN A 212 7.81 8.81 6.65
N LEU A 213 7.88 9.86 5.84
CA LEU A 213 8.17 9.78 4.40
C LEU A 213 7.31 8.72 3.69
N ARG A 214 6.03 8.64 4.02
CA ARG A 214 5.08 7.66 3.49
C ARG A 214 4.81 7.81 1.98
N ALA A 215 5.23 8.91 1.40
CA ALA A 215 5.25 9.08 -0.05
C ALA A 215 6.26 8.13 -0.72
N TYR A 216 7.22 7.60 0.03
CA TYR A 216 8.33 6.77 -0.46
C TYR A 216 8.25 5.35 0.11
N ASP A 217 8.45 4.35 -0.73
CA ASP A 217 8.65 2.96 -0.29
C ASP A 217 10.14 2.60 -0.19
N THR A 218 10.98 3.38 -0.84
CA THR A 218 12.43 3.21 -0.83
C THR A 218 13.10 4.58 -0.86
N ILE A 219 14.17 4.75 -0.09
CA ILE A 219 15.01 5.95 -0.12
C ILE A 219 16.45 5.51 -0.39
N ILE A 220 17.05 6.12 -1.40
CA ILE A 220 18.47 5.97 -1.74
C ILE A 220 19.16 7.28 -1.36
N VAL A 221 20.08 7.20 -0.40
CA VAL A 221 20.94 8.32 -0.02
C VAL A 221 22.27 8.14 -0.72
N ASP A 222 22.47 8.89 -1.83
CA ASP A 222 23.72 8.83 -2.58
C ASP A 222 24.78 9.74 -1.95
N GLU A 223 26.05 9.41 -2.17
CA GLU A 223 27.20 10.11 -1.62
C GLU A 223 27.13 10.31 -0.09
N ALA A 224 26.58 9.32 0.62
CA ALA A 224 26.38 9.39 2.08
C ALA A 224 27.70 9.66 2.86
N HIS A 225 28.85 9.39 2.25
CA HIS A 225 30.17 9.66 2.82
C HIS A 225 30.53 11.16 2.88
N GLU A 226 29.84 12.04 2.13
CA GLU A 226 30.04 13.49 2.24
C GLU A 226 29.61 14.03 3.61
N ARG A 227 28.81 13.28 4.40
CA ARG A 227 28.44 13.62 5.77
C ARG A 227 27.90 15.07 5.90
N SER A 228 27.05 15.51 4.95
CA SER A 228 26.37 16.79 5.11
C SER A 228 25.45 16.75 6.33
N LEU A 229 25.19 17.90 6.96
CA LEU A 229 24.26 18.00 8.08
C LEU A 229 22.88 17.42 7.76
N ASN A 230 22.41 17.59 6.51
CA ASN A 230 21.14 17.05 6.06
C ASN A 230 21.17 15.52 6.01
N ILE A 231 22.25 14.92 5.49
CA ILE A 231 22.44 13.46 5.42
C ILE A 231 22.50 12.89 6.83
N ASP A 232 23.29 13.48 7.74
CA ASP A 232 23.40 13.02 9.13
C ASP A 232 22.04 13.07 9.83
N PHE A 233 21.22 14.12 9.57
CA PHE A 233 19.87 14.22 10.14
C PHE A 233 18.89 13.17 9.53
N LEU A 234 19.01 12.87 8.24
CA LEU A 234 18.14 11.89 7.57
C LEU A 234 18.45 10.44 7.99
N LEU A 235 19.68 10.16 8.41
CA LEU A 235 20.16 8.84 8.83
C LEU A 235 20.04 8.59 10.34
N GLY A 236 19.95 9.62 11.17
CA GLY A 236 19.92 9.57 12.63
C GLY A 236 18.62 9.84 13.27
#